data_9e3bcdb774044a2d50d6b9fb2573f1c9
#
_entry.id   9e3bcdb774044a2d50d6b9fb2573f1c9
#
_cell.length_a   1.000
_cell.length_b   1.000
_cell.length_c   1.000
_cell.angle_alpha   90.00
_cell.angle_beta   90.00
_cell.angle_gamma   90.00
#
_symmetry.space_group_name_H-M   'P 1'
#
loop_
_entity.id
_entity.type
_entity.pdbx_description
1 polymer ?
#
loop_
_entity_poly.entity_id
_entity_poly.type
_entity_poly.pdbx_seq_one_letter_code
_entity_poly.pdbx_strand_id
1 'polypeptide(L)'
;MSYRFIVAVLATLIVSACAGIPKRTSDQEDLARYLQYAGEPVSSISYLGRYDGWRALGRDNLVIFTAPNEAYLLTIAGPCNDLPFANRIAIDARGPTLSRGDAVILGRGQRCLITELRPVDYRKMKQDARKSSE
;
A
#
# COMPACT_ATOMS: atom_id res chain seq x y z
N MET A 1 -26.53 -57.48 -6.66
CA MET A 1 -25.79 -56.69 -7.69
C MET A 1 -26.07 -55.19 -7.65
N SER A 2 -27.02 -54.77 -6.86
CA SER A 2 -27.39 -53.31 -6.79
C SER A 2 -26.50 -52.46 -5.86
N TYR A 3 -25.70 -53.09 -5.05
CA TYR A 3 -24.84 -52.40 -4.07
C TYR A 3 -23.57 -51.77 -4.65
N ARG A 4 -23.09 -52.31 -5.76
CA ARG A 4 -21.88 -51.82 -6.42
C ARG A 4 -22.07 -50.50 -7.19
N PHE A 5 -23.30 -50.16 -7.53
CA PHE A 5 -23.62 -48.92 -8.26
C PHE A 5 -23.84 -47.74 -7.29
N ILE A 6 -24.17 -48.00 -6.03
CA ILE A 6 -24.43 -46.91 -5.05
C ILE A 6 -23.09 -46.35 -4.53
N VAL A 7 -22.03 -47.10 -4.49
CA VAL A 7 -20.72 -46.64 -4.00
C VAL A 7 -20.02 -45.72 -5.01
N ALA A 8 -20.33 -45.85 -6.30
CA ALA A 8 -19.71 -45.05 -7.36
C ALA A 8 -20.29 -43.61 -7.48
N VAL A 9 -21.48 -43.35 -6.93
CA VAL A 9 -22.14 -42.04 -7.01
C VAL A 9 -21.79 -41.13 -5.82
N LEU A 10 -21.30 -41.66 -4.73
CA LEU A 10 -20.92 -40.90 -3.52
C LEU A 10 -19.51 -40.33 -3.55
N ALA A 11 -18.69 -40.66 -4.57
CA ALA A 11 -17.30 -40.21 -4.65
C ALA A 11 -17.08 -38.91 -5.44
N THR A 12 -18.12 -38.31 -5.99
CA THR A 12 -17.97 -37.15 -6.89
C THR A 12 -18.42 -35.80 -6.32
N LEU A 13 -18.68 -35.69 -5.01
CA LEU A 13 -19.22 -34.47 -4.40
C LEU A 13 -18.28 -33.76 -3.44
N ILE A 14 -16.95 -33.99 -3.52
CA ILE A 14 -15.97 -33.28 -2.67
C ILE A 14 -14.93 -32.58 -3.56
N VAL A 15 -15.37 -31.67 -4.42
CA VAL A 15 -14.45 -30.69 -5.02
C VAL A 15 -15.21 -29.40 -5.28
N SER A 16 -15.44 -28.60 -4.25
CA SER A 16 -15.80 -27.19 -4.44
C SER A 16 -15.79 -26.42 -3.14
N ALA A 17 -14.68 -26.39 -2.44
CA ALA A 17 -14.53 -25.50 -1.29
C ALA A 17 -13.12 -24.89 -1.23
N CYS A 18 -12.64 -24.36 -2.36
CA CYS A 18 -11.49 -23.48 -2.39
C CYS A 18 -11.81 -22.22 -3.22
N ALA A 19 -12.99 -21.65 -2.97
CA ALA A 19 -13.34 -20.35 -3.54
C ALA A 19 -13.24 -19.31 -2.43
N GLY A 20 -12.20 -18.46 -2.51
CA GLY A 20 -12.21 -17.19 -1.82
C GLY A 20 -11.24 -16.98 -0.66
N ILE A 21 -9.98 -17.39 -0.79
CA ILE A 21 -8.93 -16.70 -0.04
C ILE A 21 -8.76 -15.36 -0.75
N PRO A 22 -9.05 -14.20 -0.10
CA PRO A 22 -8.79 -12.90 -0.72
C PRO A 22 -7.31 -12.85 -1.07
N LYS A 23 -7.00 -12.74 -2.36
CA LYS A 23 -5.63 -12.63 -2.85
C LYS A 23 -5.02 -11.37 -2.23
N ARG A 24 -4.06 -11.54 -1.34
CA ARG A 24 -3.29 -10.44 -0.80
C ARG A 24 -2.52 -9.81 -1.97
N THR A 25 -2.82 -8.56 -2.29
CA THR A 25 -2.08 -7.84 -3.32
C THR A 25 -0.62 -7.74 -2.90
N SER A 26 0.30 -7.96 -3.83
CA SER A 26 1.72 -7.75 -3.58
C SER A 26 2.02 -6.25 -3.47
N ASP A 27 3.11 -5.89 -2.78
CA ASP A 27 3.56 -4.50 -2.71
C ASP A 27 3.78 -3.88 -4.10
N GLN A 28 4.22 -4.68 -5.07
CA GLN A 28 4.41 -4.23 -6.46
C GLN A 28 3.08 -3.92 -7.17
N GLU A 29 2.06 -4.75 -6.97
CA GLU A 29 0.72 -4.51 -7.52
C GLU A 29 0.11 -3.25 -6.91
N ASP A 30 0.25 -3.08 -5.61
CA ASP A 30 -0.23 -1.89 -4.91
C ASP A 30 0.53 -0.64 -5.36
N LEU A 31 1.86 -0.69 -5.49
CA LEU A 31 2.65 0.43 -6.01
C LEU A 31 2.21 0.82 -7.42
N ALA A 32 2.03 -0.15 -8.32
CA ALA A 32 1.55 0.09 -9.67
C ALA A 32 0.17 0.78 -9.67
N ARG A 33 -0.71 0.37 -8.77
CA ARG A 33 -2.03 0.99 -8.61
C ARG A 33 -1.93 2.43 -8.12
N TYR A 34 -1.11 2.72 -7.12
CA TYR A 34 -0.90 4.10 -6.66
C TYR A 34 -0.28 4.98 -7.74
N LEU A 35 0.64 4.45 -8.53
CA LEU A 35 1.27 5.18 -9.64
C LEU A 35 0.27 5.57 -10.74
N GLN A 36 -0.78 4.78 -10.97
CA GLN A 36 -1.84 5.14 -11.93
C GLN A 36 -2.58 6.43 -11.55
N TYR A 37 -2.66 6.73 -10.25
CA TYR A 37 -3.36 7.89 -9.72
C TYR A 37 -2.40 8.96 -9.19
N ALA A 38 -1.10 8.75 -9.31
CA ALA A 38 -0.08 9.69 -8.90
C ALA A 38 0.07 10.81 -9.95
N GLY A 39 0.14 12.04 -9.47
CA GLY A 39 0.47 13.20 -10.28
C GLY A 39 1.98 13.32 -10.50
N GLU A 40 2.39 14.43 -11.11
CA GLU A 40 3.79 14.76 -11.31
C GLU A 40 4.53 14.93 -9.97
N PRO A 41 5.83 14.61 -9.93
CA PRO A 41 6.64 14.86 -8.74
C PRO A 41 6.62 16.34 -8.35
N VAL A 42 6.48 16.60 -7.06
CA VAL A 42 6.54 17.94 -6.49
C VAL A 42 7.75 18.10 -5.57
N SER A 43 8.20 19.31 -5.34
CA SER A 43 9.35 19.59 -4.47
C SER A 43 8.99 19.50 -2.99
N SER A 44 7.74 19.80 -2.64
CA SER A 44 7.26 19.80 -1.27
C SER A 44 5.74 19.69 -1.21
N ILE A 45 5.25 19.25 -0.06
CA ILE A 45 3.82 19.18 0.26
C ILE A 45 3.56 19.80 1.63
N SER A 46 2.34 20.26 1.85
CA SER A 46 1.90 20.69 3.17
C SER A 46 1.68 19.46 4.05
N TYR A 47 2.40 19.38 5.15
CA TYR A 47 2.37 18.21 6.04
C TYR A 47 1.73 18.52 7.41
N LEU A 48 1.90 19.76 7.90
CA LEU A 48 1.36 20.25 9.17
C LEU A 48 1.78 19.42 10.40
N GLY A 49 2.84 18.62 10.29
CA GLY A 49 3.39 17.83 11.37
C GLY A 49 2.63 16.59 11.76
N ARG A 50 1.65 16.14 10.96
CA ARG A 50 0.85 14.95 11.26
C ARG A 50 0.35 14.23 10.00
N TYR A 51 0.08 12.95 10.16
CA TYR A 51 -0.55 12.10 9.15
C TYR A 51 -1.53 11.14 9.85
N ASP A 52 -2.56 10.72 9.14
CA ASP A 52 -3.59 9.81 9.67
C ASP A 52 -3.18 8.34 9.56
N GLY A 53 -2.29 8.03 8.65
CA GLY A 53 -1.81 6.67 8.43
C GLY A 53 -0.73 6.62 7.37
N TRP A 54 -0.18 5.43 7.19
CA TRP A 54 0.84 5.17 6.20
C TRP A 54 0.82 3.70 5.78
N ARG A 55 1.43 3.40 4.64
CA ARG A 55 1.59 2.04 4.15
C ARG A 55 2.90 1.91 3.38
N ALA A 56 3.72 0.92 3.73
CA ALA A 56 4.88 0.56 2.94
C ALA A 56 4.46 -0.15 1.65
N LEU A 57 5.13 0.16 0.55
CA LEU A 57 4.97 -0.48 -0.75
C LEU A 57 6.34 -1.02 -1.21
N GLY A 58 6.87 -1.96 -0.43
CA GLY A 58 8.21 -2.48 -0.61
C GLY A 58 9.26 -1.71 0.21
N ARG A 59 10.50 -1.70 -0.26
CA ARG A 59 11.64 -1.12 0.47
C ARG A 59 11.89 0.34 0.16
N ASP A 60 11.42 0.79 -0.99
CA ASP A 60 11.78 2.09 -1.56
C ASP A 60 10.61 3.05 -1.67
N ASN A 61 9.39 2.59 -1.38
CA ASN A 61 8.19 3.39 -1.52
C ASN A 61 7.27 3.23 -0.32
N LEU A 62 6.60 4.32 0.03
CA LEU A 62 5.50 4.31 0.99
C LEU A 62 4.47 5.36 0.60
N VAL A 63 3.25 5.15 1.06
CA VAL A 63 2.17 6.13 0.99
C VAL A 63 1.92 6.67 2.38
N ILE A 64 1.75 7.98 2.50
CA ILE A 64 1.23 8.64 3.69
C ILE A 64 -0.15 9.23 3.40
N PHE A 65 -1.02 9.17 4.38
CA PHE A 65 -2.37 9.72 4.32
C PHE A 65 -2.43 10.90 5.29
N THR A 66 -2.63 12.09 4.76
CA THR A 66 -2.70 13.34 5.56
C THR A 66 -4.12 13.73 5.89
N ALA A 67 -5.08 13.19 5.12
CA ALA A 67 -6.51 13.34 5.33
C ALA A 67 -7.27 12.16 4.69
N PRO A 68 -8.57 11.97 4.95
CA PRO A 68 -9.33 10.83 4.43
C PRO A 68 -9.33 10.65 2.91
N ASN A 69 -9.15 11.73 2.17
CA ASN A 69 -9.12 11.73 0.70
C ASN A 69 -7.80 12.25 0.14
N GLU A 70 -6.78 12.34 0.95
CA GLU A 70 -5.50 12.94 0.61
C GLU A 70 -4.37 12.00 0.92
N ALA A 71 -3.61 11.64 -0.10
CA ALA A 71 -2.50 10.71 0.00
C ALA A 71 -1.32 11.19 -0.86
N TYR A 72 -0.13 10.84 -0.43
CA TYR A 72 1.12 11.14 -1.13
C TYR A 72 1.98 9.90 -1.21
N LEU A 73 2.47 9.64 -2.42
CA LEU A 73 3.43 8.56 -2.67
C LEU A 73 4.84 9.12 -2.50
N LEU A 74 5.59 8.53 -1.59
CA LEU A 74 6.98 8.88 -1.31
C LEU A 74 7.89 7.80 -1.86
N THR A 75 8.93 8.22 -2.56
CA THR A 75 10.06 7.36 -2.91
C THR A 75 11.23 7.73 -2.00
N ILE A 76 11.88 6.74 -1.43
CA ILE A 76 12.99 6.92 -0.50
C ILE A 76 14.28 6.34 -1.08
N ALA A 77 15.39 7.01 -0.75
CA ALA A 77 16.71 6.51 -1.10
C ALA A 77 16.98 5.21 -0.35
N GLY A 78 17.19 4.16 -1.12
CA GLY A 78 17.43 2.83 -0.58
C GLY A 78 18.88 2.55 -0.25
N PRO A 79 19.12 1.42 0.41
CA PRO A 79 18.10 0.48 0.83
C PRO A 79 17.55 0.80 2.24
N CYS A 80 16.24 1.01 2.34
CA CYS A 80 15.52 1.04 3.60
C CYS A 80 14.92 -0.33 3.89
N ASN A 81 15.76 -1.29 4.18
CA ASN A 81 15.40 -2.69 4.29
C ASN A 81 14.34 -3.00 5.36
N ASP A 82 14.29 -2.18 6.41
CA ASP A 82 13.37 -2.36 7.51
C ASP A 82 11.97 -1.76 7.24
N LEU A 83 11.80 -1.00 6.16
CA LEU A 83 10.53 -0.35 5.85
C LEU A 83 9.36 -1.34 5.72
N PRO A 84 9.47 -2.50 5.03
CA PRO A 84 8.36 -3.45 4.93
C PRO A 84 7.95 -4.07 6.26
N PHE A 85 8.83 -4.06 7.24
CA PHE A 85 8.63 -4.65 8.56
C PHE A 85 8.37 -3.61 9.66
N ALA A 86 8.37 -2.32 9.30
CA ALA A 86 8.12 -1.26 10.25
C ALA A 86 6.66 -1.29 10.73
N ASN A 87 6.46 -1.17 12.03
CA ASN A 87 5.14 -1.04 12.64
C ASN A 87 4.82 0.41 13.01
N ARG A 88 5.80 1.28 12.94
CA ARG A 88 5.66 2.73 13.14
C ARG A 88 6.74 3.47 12.35
N ILE A 89 6.40 4.67 11.95
CA ILE A 89 7.34 5.61 11.34
C ILE A 89 7.22 6.98 12.01
N ALA A 90 8.26 7.77 11.88
CA ALA A 90 8.21 9.21 12.15
C ALA A 90 8.68 9.95 10.90
N ILE A 91 8.21 11.16 10.73
CA ILE A 91 8.63 12.03 9.64
C ILE A 91 9.51 13.13 10.23
N ASP A 92 10.73 13.23 9.74
CA ASP A 92 11.67 14.29 10.09
C ASP A 92 11.60 15.37 9.01
N ALA A 93 10.64 16.28 9.17
CA ALA A 93 10.39 17.40 8.28
C ALA A 93 10.79 18.70 8.97
N ARG A 94 11.24 19.66 8.18
CA ARG A 94 11.59 21.02 8.66
C ARG A 94 10.35 21.91 8.66
N GLY A 95 9.64 21.94 9.80
CA GLY A 95 8.44 22.75 9.96
C GLY A 95 7.18 22.09 9.36
N PRO A 96 6.21 22.90 8.85
CA PRO A 96 4.92 22.38 8.39
C PRO A 96 4.94 21.78 7.00
N THR A 97 6.09 21.76 6.35
CA THR A 97 6.27 21.33 4.96
C THR A 97 7.17 20.11 4.91
N LEU A 98 6.75 19.09 4.18
CA LEU A 98 7.56 17.92 3.87
C LEU A 98 8.15 18.09 2.47
N SER A 99 9.47 17.94 2.37
CA SER A 99 10.21 18.21 1.15
C SER A 99 11.14 17.06 0.76
N ARG A 100 11.59 17.06 -0.48
CA ARG A 100 12.71 16.19 -0.86
C ARG A 100 13.93 16.51 0.00
N GLY A 101 14.62 15.48 0.45
CA GLY A 101 15.75 15.61 1.38
C GLY A 101 15.37 15.53 2.86
N ASP A 102 14.09 15.67 3.21
CA ASP A 102 13.59 15.25 4.53
C ASP A 102 13.62 13.73 4.65
N ALA A 103 13.32 13.18 5.80
CA ALA A 103 13.48 11.76 6.04
C ALA A 103 12.28 11.12 6.72
N VAL A 104 12.12 9.83 6.43
CA VAL A 104 11.30 8.91 7.23
C VAL A 104 12.22 8.20 8.21
N ILE A 105 11.84 8.19 9.48
CA ILE A 105 12.56 7.51 10.56
C ILE A 105 11.80 6.24 10.92
N LEU A 106 12.44 5.09 10.80
CA LEU A 106 11.88 3.81 11.18
C LEU A 106 12.10 3.52 12.67
N GLY A 107 11.36 2.55 13.19
CA GLY A 107 11.27 2.28 14.63
C GLY A 107 12.58 2.01 15.38
N ARG A 108 13.66 1.69 14.68
CA ARG A 108 15.01 1.52 15.24
C ARG A 108 15.93 2.72 15.02
N GLY A 109 15.37 3.85 14.57
CA GLY A 109 16.14 5.05 14.27
C GLY A 109 16.80 5.05 12.89
N GLN A 110 16.49 4.06 12.03
CA GLN A 110 16.96 4.07 10.65
C GLN A 110 16.36 5.27 9.91
N ARG A 111 17.22 6.09 9.34
CA ARG A 111 16.85 7.29 8.62
C ARG A 111 16.86 7.04 7.11
N CYS A 112 15.71 7.24 6.47
CA CYS A 112 15.50 7.01 5.06
C CYS A 112 15.16 8.32 4.36
N LEU A 113 16.02 8.81 3.49
CA LEU A 113 15.83 10.09 2.79
C LEU A 113 14.74 10.00 1.75
N ILE A 114 13.88 11.00 1.71
CA ILE A 114 12.85 11.16 0.69
C ILE A 114 13.48 11.76 -0.57
N THR A 115 13.38 11.05 -1.68
CA THR A 115 13.92 11.48 -2.98
C THR A 115 12.85 12.00 -3.92
N GLU A 116 11.61 11.55 -3.76
CA GLU A 116 10.50 11.96 -4.60
C GLU A 116 9.21 12.01 -3.81
N LEU A 117 8.37 12.97 -4.13
CA LEU A 117 7.03 13.18 -3.58
C LEU A 117 6.04 13.32 -4.73
N ARG A 118 4.97 12.53 -4.73
CA ARG A 118 3.89 12.62 -5.71
C ARG A 118 2.53 12.71 -5.01
N PRO A 119 1.71 13.71 -5.32
CA PRO A 119 0.32 13.69 -4.88
C PRO A 119 -0.42 12.53 -5.57
N VAL A 120 -1.32 11.88 -4.85
CA VAL A 120 -2.15 10.79 -5.37
C VAL A 120 -3.60 11.24 -5.39
N ASP A 121 -4.31 11.06 -6.52
CA ASP A 121 -5.75 11.25 -6.57
C ASP A 121 -6.46 10.07 -5.87
N TYR A 122 -6.34 10.07 -4.55
CA TYR A 122 -6.84 8.99 -3.70
C TYR A 122 -8.36 8.90 -3.70
N ARG A 123 -9.05 10.03 -3.91
CA ARG A 123 -10.50 10.05 -4.05
C ARG A 123 -10.96 9.26 -5.28
N LYS A 124 -10.36 9.55 -6.44
CA LYS A 124 -10.64 8.83 -7.68
C LYS A 124 -10.29 7.36 -7.57
N MET A 125 -9.14 7.04 -7.00
CA MET A 125 -8.70 5.66 -6.78
C MET A 125 -9.73 4.87 -5.97
N LYS A 126 -10.29 5.43 -4.89
CA LYS A 126 -11.35 4.80 -4.09
C LYS A 126 -12.66 4.65 -4.86
N GLN A 127 -13.03 5.65 -5.66
CA GLN A 127 -14.25 5.59 -6.48
C GLN A 127 -14.17 4.47 -7.53
N ASP A 128 -13.04 4.37 -8.23
CA ASP A 128 -12.82 3.34 -9.24
C ASP A 128 -12.78 1.94 -8.62
N ALA A 129 -12.19 1.78 -7.45
CA ALA A 129 -12.19 0.52 -6.71
C ALA A 129 -13.61 0.07 -6.31
N ARG A 130 -14.49 0.99 -5.94
CA ARG A 130 -15.90 0.68 -5.64
C ARG A 130 -16.67 0.22 -6.87
N LYS A 131 -16.47 0.88 -8.02
CA LYS A 131 -17.12 0.52 -9.29
C LYS A 131 -16.70 -0.87 -9.77
N SER A 132 -15.46 -1.27 -9.55
CA SER A 132 -14.97 -2.58 -9.96
C SER A 132 -15.43 -3.72 -9.06
N SER A 133 -15.99 -3.43 -7.88
CA SER A 133 -16.54 -4.41 -6.94
C SER A 133 -18.06 -4.58 -7.06
N GLU A 134 -18.73 -3.80 -7.89
CA GLU A 134 -20.16 -3.93 -8.25
C GLU A 134 -20.35 -4.81 -9.48
#